data_972d6588c74c052fce8c7222f170e6ea
#
_entry.id   972d6588c74c052fce8c7222f170e6ea
#
_cell.length_a   1.000
_cell.length_b   1.000
_cell.length_c   1.000
_cell.angle_alpha   90.00
_cell.angle_beta   90.00
_cell.angle_gamma   90.00
#
_symmetry.space_group_name_H-M   'P 1'
#
loop_
_entity.id
_entity.type
_entity.pdbx_description
1 polymer ?
#
loop_
_entity_poly.entity_id
_entity_poly.type
_entity_poly.pdbx_seq_one_letter_code
_entity_poly.pdbx_strand_id
1 'polypeptide(L)'
;MGKPEGEQRKLKRWHLIYYLRVFDEQRSALIGHVFDITTQGLRLVSEWPIPSGSVYQLSMEVPHDSGETIRVSLPARALWSRPDEDSSGFHHTGFQLLEPSPRAVERIRSLIDAFKQENES
;
A
#
# COMPACT_ATOMS: atom_id res chain seq x y z
N MET A 1 -17.99 -22.47 1.28
CA MET A 1 -17.34 -21.98 1.15
C MET A 1 -17.15 -21.38 0.30
N GLY A 2 -17.24 -20.82 0.14
CA GLY A 2 -17.30 -20.14 -0.80
C GLY A 2 -16.20 -19.63 -1.47
N LYS A 3 -15.27 -19.18 -0.86
CA LYS A 3 -14.18 -18.59 -1.57
C LYS A 3 -13.19 -19.58 -2.01
N PRO A 4 -12.69 -19.45 -3.20
CA PRO A 4 -11.60 -20.29 -3.63
C PRO A 4 -10.42 -20.14 -2.71
N GLU A 5 -9.76 -21.24 -2.45
CA GLU A 5 -8.65 -21.19 -1.58
C GLU A 5 -7.55 -20.30 -2.03
N GLY A 6 -7.28 -20.25 -3.31
CA GLY A 6 -6.24 -19.40 -3.83
C GLY A 6 -6.50 -17.94 -3.56
N GLU A 7 -7.73 -17.55 -3.68
CA GLU A 7 -8.10 -16.18 -3.43
C GLU A 7 -7.95 -15.83 -1.99
N GLN A 8 -8.33 -16.73 -1.12
CA GLN A 8 -8.17 -16.50 0.30
C GLN A 8 -6.72 -16.35 0.69
N ARG A 9 -5.85 -17.15 0.09
CA ARG A 9 -4.44 -17.02 0.41
C ARG A 9 -3.89 -15.69 -0.02
N LYS A 10 -4.32 -15.20 -1.16
CA LYS A 10 -3.90 -13.89 -1.59
C LYS A 10 -4.33 -12.81 -0.64
N LEU A 11 -5.57 -12.86 -0.24
CA LEU A 11 -6.08 -11.88 0.70
C LEU A 11 -5.32 -11.93 2.00
N LYS A 12 -4.98 -13.12 2.44
CA LYS A 12 -4.19 -13.24 3.65
C LYS A 12 -2.86 -12.55 3.52
N ARG A 13 -2.21 -12.69 2.38
CA ARG A 13 -0.94 -12.02 2.18
C ARG A 13 -1.07 -10.53 2.33
N TRP A 14 -2.10 -9.97 1.71
CA TRP A 14 -2.27 -8.53 1.78
C TRP A 14 -2.56 -8.10 3.20
N HIS A 15 -3.29 -8.92 3.91
CA HIS A 15 -3.54 -8.65 5.32
C HIS A 15 -2.24 -8.54 6.10
N LEU A 16 -1.30 -9.41 5.81
CA LEU A 16 -0.06 -9.43 6.55
C LEU A 16 0.82 -8.22 6.29
N ILE A 17 0.57 -7.51 5.21
CA ILE A 17 1.23 -6.24 5.04
C ILE A 17 0.72 -5.27 6.09
N TYR A 18 -0.24 -5.73 6.89
CA TYR A 18 -0.67 -5.04 8.09
C TYR A 18 -1.35 -3.74 7.79
N TYR A 19 -1.94 -3.62 6.60
CA TYR A 19 -2.62 -2.38 6.29
C TYR A 19 -1.71 -1.19 6.60
N LEU A 20 -0.52 -1.21 6.05
CA LEU A 20 0.42 -0.14 6.30
C LEU A 20 -0.21 1.21 6.01
N ARG A 21 -0.02 2.14 6.92
CA ARG A 21 -0.63 3.45 6.79
C ARG A 21 0.14 4.31 5.82
N VAL A 22 -0.60 5.02 4.97
CA VAL A 22 0.00 5.91 3.98
C VAL A 22 -0.57 7.30 4.19
N PHE A 23 0.32 8.26 4.25
CA PHE A 23 -0.01 9.65 4.53
C PHE A 23 0.29 10.51 3.32
N ASP A 24 -0.47 11.58 3.19
CA ASP A 24 -0.16 12.66 2.27
C ASP A 24 0.71 13.63 3.04
N GLU A 25 1.98 13.76 2.66
CA GLU A 25 2.92 14.58 3.41
C GLU A 25 2.55 16.05 3.37
N GLN A 26 1.96 16.50 2.28
CA GLN A 26 1.61 17.91 2.17
C GLN A 26 0.50 18.30 3.10
N ARG A 27 -0.41 17.38 3.37
CA ARG A 27 -1.54 17.66 4.25
C ARG A 27 -1.35 17.09 5.64
N SER A 28 -0.29 16.33 5.84
CA SER A 28 -0.05 15.64 7.10
C SER A 28 -1.25 14.82 7.54
N ALA A 29 -1.85 14.14 6.58
CA ALA A 29 -3.10 13.42 6.82
C ALA A 29 -2.99 11.99 6.31
N LEU A 30 -3.58 11.08 7.07
CA LEU A 30 -3.71 9.70 6.65
C LEU A 30 -4.69 9.63 5.49
N ILE A 31 -4.26 9.06 4.36
CA ILE A 31 -5.15 8.98 3.22
C ILE A 31 -5.58 7.56 2.89
N GLY A 32 -4.93 6.58 3.48
CA GLY A 32 -5.35 5.21 3.22
C GLY A 32 -4.36 4.20 3.74
N HIS A 33 -4.61 2.96 3.38
CA HIS A 33 -3.77 1.84 3.80
C HIS A 33 -3.38 1.05 2.57
N VAL A 34 -2.21 0.44 2.62
CA VAL A 34 -1.72 -0.34 1.48
C VAL A 34 -2.58 -1.59 1.30
N PHE A 35 -3.08 -1.77 0.10
CA PHE A 35 -3.73 -3.01 -0.29
C PHE A 35 -2.72 -3.95 -0.93
N ASP A 36 -1.94 -3.46 -1.88
CA ASP A 36 -0.81 -4.21 -2.41
C ASP A 36 0.26 -3.23 -2.88
N ILE A 37 1.48 -3.73 -3.05
CA ILE A 37 2.61 -2.88 -3.40
C ILE A 37 3.65 -3.67 -4.17
N THR A 38 4.26 -2.98 -5.14
CA THR A 38 5.45 -3.48 -5.83
C THR A 38 6.46 -2.34 -5.84
N THR A 39 7.62 -2.57 -6.43
CA THR A 39 8.61 -1.50 -6.52
C THR A 39 8.22 -0.44 -7.56
N GLN A 40 7.14 -0.66 -8.31
CA GLN A 40 6.73 0.29 -9.33
C GLN A 40 5.44 1.01 -9.00
N GLY A 41 4.67 0.50 -8.08
CA GLY A 41 3.40 1.11 -7.75
C GLY A 41 2.75 0.48 -6.55
N LEU A 42 1.64 1.08 -6.13
CA LEU A 42 0.89 0.53 -5.01
C LEU A 42 -0.58 0.81 -5.20
N ARG A 43 -1.40 0.04 -4.49
CA ARG A 43 -2.83 0.29 -4.44
C ARG A 43 -3.22 0.55 -3.01
N LEU A 44 -3.99 1.60 -2.79
CA LEU A 44 -4.48 1.98 -1.49
C LEU A 44 -5.96 1.70 -1.36
N VAL A 45 -6.36 1.37 -0.14
CA VAL A 45 -7.77 1.37 0.24
C VAL A 45 -8.00 2.58 1.11
N SER A 46 -9.03 3.35 0.82
CA SER A 46 -9.31 4.56 1.57
C SER A 46 -10.81 4.73 1.77
N GLU A 47 -11.17 5.58 2.74
CA GLU A 47 -12.57 5.87 3.01
C GLU A 47 -13.12 6.95 2.09
N TRP A 48 -12.24 7.65 1.38
CA TRP A 48 -12.63 8.73 0.49
C TRP A 48 -12.05 8.47 -0.88
N PRO A 49 -12.73 8.89 -1.93
CA PRO A 49 -12.12 8.77 -3.25
C PRO A 49 -10.90 9.67 -3.34
N ILE A 50 -9.89 9.18 -4.02
CA ILE A 50 -8.67 9.96 -4.22
C ILE A 50 -8.64 10.38 -5.69
N PRO A 51 -8.62 11.67 -5.98
CA PRO A 51 -8.65 12.11 -7.37
C PRO A 51 -7.49 11.54 -8.16
N SER A 52 -7.78 11.00 -9.34
CA SER A 52 -6.75 10.46 -10.20
C SER A 52 -6.13 11.55 -11.03
N GLY A 53 -4.94 11.27 -11.57
CA GLY A 53 -4.23 12.19 -12.43
C GLY A 53 -3.30 13.13 -11.72
N SER A 54 -3.39 13.25 -10.41
CA SER A 54 -2.54 14.16 -9.65
C SER A 54 -1.35 13.44 -9.06
N VAL A 55 -0.31 14.21 -8.76
CA VAL A 55 0.88 13.70 -8.11
C VAL A 55 0.77 13.99 -6.62
N TYR A 56 1.11 13.01 -5.82
CA TYR A 56 1.03 13.09 -4.37
C TYR A 56 2.39 12.80 -3.77
N GLN A 57 2.71 13.50 -2.69
CA GLN A 57 3.89 13.17 -1.91
C GLN A 57 3.43 12.24 -0.80
N LEU A 58 3.55 10.96 -1.04
CA LEU A 58 3.09 9.96 -0.08
C LEU A 58 4.21 9.59 0.87
N SER A 59 3.86 9.19 2.07
CA SER A 59 4.80 8.53 2.95
C SER A 59 4.11 7.32 3.57
N MET A 60 4.84 6.24 3.64
CA MET A 60 4.33 4.98 4.14
C MET A 60 5.06 4.65 5.43
N GLU A 61 4.30 4.25 6.44
CA GLU A 61 4.90 3.81 7.70
C GLU A 61 5.17 2.33 7.63
N VAL A 62 6.42 1.96 7.91
CA VAL A 62 6.85 0.58 7.82
C VAL A 62 7.45 0.16 9.16
N PRO A 63 7.03 -0.98 9.71
CA PRO A 63 7.65 -1.45 10.94
C PRO A 63 9.09 -1.88 10.67
N HIS A 64 9.94 -1.66 11.66
CA HIS A 64 11.35 -2.02 11.57
C HIS A 64 11.66 -3.07 12.62
N ASP A 65 12.74 -3.81 12.40
CA ASP A 65 13.14 -4.88 13.32
C ASP A 65 13.38 -4.37 14.72
N SER A 66 13.78 -3.12 14.85
CA SER A 66 14.02 -2.55 16.16
C SER A 66 12.75 -2.27 16.95
N GLY A 67 11.59 -2.45 16.33
CA GLY A 67 10.32 -2.09 16.95
C GLY A 67 9.88 -0.68 16.62
N GLU A 68 10.71 0.07 15.95
CA GLU A 68 10.37 1.44 15.56
C GLU A 68 9.62 1.45 14.24
N THR A 69 8.96 2.56 13.97
CA THR A 69 8.28 2.77 12.71
C THR A 69 9.13 3.70 11.87
N ILE A 70 9.34 3.31 10.62
CA ILE A 70 10.12 4.10 9.68
C ILE A 70 9.17 4.65 8.63
N ARG A 71 9.36 5.91 8.26
CA ARG A 71 8.59 6.51 7.18
C ARG A 71 9.40 6.47 5.90
N VAL A 72 8.74 6.01 4.84
CA VAL A 72 9.35 5.91 3.52
C VAL A 72 8.61 6.88 2.62
N SER A 73 9.35 7.80 2.00
CA SER A 73 8.76 8.79 1.10
C SER A 73 8.57 8.17 -0.28
N LEU A 74 7.36 8.31 -0.81
CA LEU A 74 7.00 7.68 -2.08
C LEU A 74 6.21 8.66 -2.95
N PRO A 75 6.91 9.52 -3.70
CA PRO A 75 6.20 10.35 -4.67
C PRO A 75 5.48 9.46 -5.66
N ALA A 76 4.23 9.78 -5.96
CA ALA A 76 3.43 8.88 -6.76
C ALA A 76 2.33 9.63 -7.50
N ARG A 77 1.91 9.08 -8.62
CA ARG A 77 0.81 9.63 -9.40
C ARG A 77 -0.37 8.70 -9.30
N ALA A 78 -1.53 9.24 -8.94
CA ALA A 78 -2.75 8.46 -8.89
C ALA A 78 -3.21 8.20 -10.31
N LEU A 79 -3.34 6.92 -10.67
CA LEU A 79 -3.70 6.53 -12.04
C LEU A 79 -5.19 6.32 -12.19
N TRP A 80 -5.81 5.75 -11.18
CA TRP A 80 -7.25 5.47 -11.22
C TRP A 80 -7.74 5.33 -9.79
N SER A 81 -9.04 5.56 -9.64
CA SER A 81 -9.68 5.41 -8.34
C SER A 81 -11.10 4.92 -8.58
N ARG A 82 -11.55 3.95 -7.80
CA ARG A 82 -12.89 3.40 -7.97
C ARG A 82 -13.40 2.84 -6.66
N PRO A 83 -14.74 2.76 -6.52
CA PRO A 83 -15.31 2.21 -5.32
C PRO A 83 -14.99 0.73 -5.18
N ASP A 84 -14.93 0.28 -3.94
CA ASP A 84 -14.81 -1.14 -3.66
C ASP A 84 -16.15 -1.79 -3.99
N GLU A 85 -16.11 -2.91 -4.70
CA GLU A 85 -17.33 -3.57 -5.12
C GLU A 85 -18.04 -4.27 -3.98
N ASP A 86 -17.29 -4.68 -2.99
CA ASP A 86 -17.84 -5.49 -1.91
C ASP A 86 -18.09 -4.72 -0.65
N SER A 87 -17.48 -3.57 -0.46
CA SER A 87 -17.56 -2.83 0.77
C SER A 87 -17.94 -1.39 0.51
N SER A 88 -19.17 -1.08 0.80
CA SER A 88 -19.65 0.28 0.64
C SER A 88 -18.83 1.25 1.49
N GLY A 89 -18.51 2.40 0.91
CA GLY A 89 -17.78 3.41 1.65
C GLY A 89 -16.28 3.36 1.50
N PHE A 90 -15.77 2.36 0.80
CA PHE A 90 -14.34 2.28 0.58
C PHE A 90 -14.01 2.43 -0.90
N HIS A 91 -12.78 2.87 -1.15
CA HIS A 91 -12.33 3.11 -2.52
C HIS A 91 -10.93 2.54 -2.68
N HIS A 92 -10.62 2.13 -3.89
CA HIS A 92 -9.29 1.65 -4.25
C HIS A 92 -8.68 2.65 -5.20
N THR A 93 -7.41 2.96 -4.99
CA THR A 93 -6.70 3.88 -5.87
C THR A 93 -5.36 3.27 -6.23
N GLY A 94 -5.09 3.20 -7.51
CA GLY A 94 -3.81 2.70 -8.00
C GLY A 94 -2.86 3.86 -8.25
N PHE A 95 -1.63 3.71 -7.76
CA PHE A 95 -0.60 4.74 -7.88
C PHE A 95 0.61 4.18 -8.61
N GLN A 96 1.21 5.02 -9.42
CA GLN A 96 2.50 4.73 -10.02
C GLN A 96 3.56 5.48 -9.24
N LEU A 97 4.61 4.79 -8.78
CA LEU A 97 5.69 5.46 -8.08
C LEU A 97 6.51 6.25 -9.09
N LEU A 98 6.92 7.45 -8.69
CA LEU A 98 7.67 8.36 -9.56
C LEU A 98 9.10 8.38 -9.07
N GLU A 99 9.98 7.73 -9.82
CA GLU A 99 11.41 7.73 -9.53
C GLU A 99 11.70 7.52 -8.05
N PRO A 100 11.26 6.39 -7.50
CA PRO A 100 11.52 6.15 -6.07
C PRO A 100 13.02 6.08 -5.84
N SER A 101 13.45 6.58 -4.68
CA SER A 101 14.86 6.55 -4.35
C SER A 101 15.32 5.11 -4.19
N PRO A 102 16.63 4.85 -4.36
CA PRO A 102 17.13 3.48 -4.13
C PRO A 102 16.81 2.99 -2.74
N ARG A 103 16.82 3.88 -1.75
CA ARG A 103 16.48 3.50 -0.39
C ARG A 103 15.02 3.07 -0.29
N ALA A 104 14.12 3.80 -0.95
CA ALA A 104 12.71 3.45 -0.93
C ALA A 104 12.49 2.11 -1.61
N VAL A 105 13.14 1.89 -2.74
CA VAL A 105 13.02 0.62 -3.46
C VAL A 105 13.48 -0.53 -2.57
N GLU A 106 14.59 -0.32 -1.88
CA GLU A 106 15.11 -1.37 -1.03
C GLU A 106 14.17 -1.68 0.13
N ARG A 107 13.58 -0.65 0.72
CA ARG A 107 12.61 -0.87 1.79
C ARG A 107 11.40 -1.64 1.30
N ILE A 108 10.93 -1.32 0.10
CA ILE A 108 9.81 -2.03 -0.46
C ILE A 108 10.17 -3.48 -0.71
N ARG A 109 11.36 -3.74 -1.24
CA ARG A 109 11.78 -5.12 -1.47
C ARG A 109 11.89 -5.91 -0.18
N SER A 110 12.45 -5.28 0.84
CA SER A 110 12.57 -5.96 2.13
C SER A 110 11.19 -6.29 2.70
N LEU A 111 10.26 -5.36 2.55
CA LEU A 111 8.91 -5.58 3.01
C LEU A 111 8.26 -6.74 2.29
N ILE A 112 8.39 -6.78 0.98
CA ILE A 112 7.80 -7.84 0.17
C ILE A 112 8.42 -9.18 0.53
N ASP A 113 9.74 -9.21 0.72
CA ASP A 113 10.41 -10.46 1.05
C ASP A 113 9.99 -10.98 2.42
N ALA A 114 9.92 -10.10 3.40
CA ALA A 114 9.48 -10.51 4.72
C ALA A 114 8.06 -11.06 4.69
N PHE A 115 7.22 -10.41 3.90
CA PHE A 115 5.84 -10.81 3.73
C PHE A 115 5.75 -12.19 3.08
N LYS A 116 6.56 -12.41 2.06
CA LYS A 116 6.60 -13.72 1.39
C LYS A 116 7.03 -14.81 2.34
N GLN A 117 8.04 -14.53 3.15
CA GLN A 117 8.52 -15.53 4.07
C GLN A 117 7.47 -15.94 5.07
N GLU A 118 6.73 -14.97 5.58
CA GLU A 118 5.65 -15.27 6.51
C GLU A 118 4.61 -16.17 5.89
N ASN A 119 4.32 -15.94 4.63
CA ASN A 119 3.29 -16.70 3.97
C ASN A 119 3.72 -18.08 3.54
N GLU A 120 5.02 -18.31 3.49
CA GLU A 120 5.52 -19.59 3.07
C GLU A 120 5.86 -20.52 4.22
N SER A 121 5.92 -20.03 5.42
CA SER A 121 6.29 -20.86 6.56
C SER A 121 5.15 -21.66 7.16
#